data_e6b3582814cfe76b91110c05d23f9018
#
_entry.id   e6b3582814cfe76b91110c05d23f9018
#
_cell.length_a   1.000
_cell.length_b   1.000
_cell.length_c   1.000
_cell.angle_alpha   90.00
_cell.angle_beta   90.00
_cell.angle_gamma   90.00
#
_symmetry.space_group_name_H-M   'P 1'
#
loop_
_entity.id
_entity.type
_entity.pdbx_description
1 polymer ?
#
loop_
_entity_poly.entity_id
_entity_poly.type
_entity_poly.pdbx_seq_one_letter_code
_entity_poly.pdbx_strand_id
1 'polypeptide(L)'
;DLPVDFKPFNVVVQYGDGNAAGSVYDSGGQRRAHGGSHTWSGMTKYVHFRSFDAIPHVSFAFELIQSEAYTLANGQNWGGLGTTIVGPAAWFKPNKHSTLGIQTFMETPSGTRDATAMHYWANLSSIIFDYEWKHFSFDGDLGSVVSSTKHRNGEHSYSPGNVFYTNLRFSWKATSRFEPFFSLDWQNSGGMHDNTSNLWVANSSSRETALGVGAMFYITKRLSFTPRYSHSVEGRNVPETNAYYMKIAYLF
;
A
#
# COMPACT_ATOMS: atom_id res chain seq x y z
N ASP A 1 17.24 1.86 -0.09
CA ASP A 1 18.19 0.89 0.47
C ASP A 1 17.86 0.57 1.91
N LEU A 2 17.68 -0.72 2.23
CA LEU A 2 17.49 -1.23 3.59
C LEU A 2 18.86 -1.66 4.13
N PRO A 3 19.41 -0.98 5.14
CA PRO A 3 20.70 -1.34 5.72
C PRO A 3 20.63 -2.68 6.46
N VAL A 4 21.79 -3.29 6.71
CA VAL A 4 21.98 -4.44 7.59
C VAL A 4 23.03 -4.10 8.64
N ASP A 5 23.07 -4.84 9.75
CA ASP A 5 24.07 -4.70 10.82
C ASP A 5 24.18 -3.26 11.37
N PHE A 6 23.06 -2.64 11.70
CA PHE A 6 22.99 -1.27 12.17
C PHE A 6 22.56 -1.18 13.66
N LYS A 7 22.83 -0.03 14.28
CA LYS A 7 22.30 0.28 15.61
C LYS A 7 20.80 0.58 15.51
N PRO A 8 19.98 0.17 16.50
CA PRO A 8 18.55 0.42 16.47
C PRO A 8 18.22 1.91 16.24
N PHE A 9 17.21 2.16 15.42
CA PHE A 9 16.67 3.49 15.15
C PHE A 9 15.19 3.43 14.84
N ASN A 10 14.52 4.58 14.85
CA ASN A 10 13.10 4.67 14.58
C ASN A 10 12.83 5.59 13.41
N VAL A 11 11.72 5.34 12.73
CA VAL A 11 11.20 6.20 11.66
C VAL A 11 9.71 6.43 11.87
N VAL A 12 9.28 7.67 11.77
CA VAL A 12 7.86 8.01 11.58
C VAL A 12 7.65 8.41 10.14
N VAL A 13 6.63 7.85 9.54
CA VAL A 13 6.23 8.17 8.16
C VAL A 13 4.80 8.62 8.14
N GLN A 14 4.55 9.78 7.53
CA GLN A 14 3.21 10.25 7.21
C GLN A 14 2.98 10.12 5.72
N TYR A 15 1.90 9.44 5.36
CA TYR A 15 1.39 9.37 3.99
C TYR A 15 0.13 10.21 3.86
N GLY A 16 -0.05 10.81 2.70
CA GLY A 16 -1.29 11.41 2.27
C GLY A 16 -1.56 11.00 0.82
N ASP A 17 -2.82 10.74 0.52
CA ASP A 17 -3.26 10.30 -0.78
C ASP A 17 -4.56 10.99 -1.15
N GLY A 18 -4.63 11.58 -2.34
CA GLY A 18 -5.82 12.19 -2.91
C GLY A 18 -6.17 11.53 -4.23
N ASN A 19 -7.32 10.88 -4.30
CA ASN A 19 -7.81 10.17 -5.47
C ASN A 19 -9.00 10.88 -6.10
N ALA A 20 -8.98 11.03 -7.44
CA ALA A 20 -10.08 11.56 -8.23
C ALA A 20 -10.41 10.58 -9.36
N ALA A 21 -11.69 10.23 -9.51
CA ALA A 21 -12.16 9.38 -10.61
C ALA A 21 -13.40 10.01 -11.25
N GLY A 22 -13.43 10.09 -12.58
CA GLY A 22 -14.57 10.52 -13.40
C GLY A 22 -15.11 9.43 -14.31
N SER A 23 -14.49 8.27 -14.32
CA SER A 23 -14.86 7.08 -15.09
C SER A 23 -14.52 5.81 -14.32
N VAL A 24 -15.07 4.70 -14.78
CA VAL A 24 -14.83 3.35 -14.23
C VAL A 24 -14.49 2.41 -15.37
N TYR A 25 -13.68 1.40 -15.09
CA TYR A 25 -13.53 0.24 -15.93
C TYR A 25 -14.62 -0.77 -15.58
N ASP A 26 -15.46 -1.15 -16.54
CA ASP A 26 -16.53 -2.13 -16.35
C ASP A 26 -16.00 -3.57 -16.23
N SER A 27 -16.90 -4.56 -16.13
CA SER A 27 -16.53 -5.98 -16.02
C SER A 27 -15.83 -6.55 -17.27
N GLY A 28 -15.93 -5.88 -18.41
CA GLY A 28 -15.22 -6.18 -19.64
C GLY A 28 -13.89 -5.41 -19.78
N GLY A 29 -13.53 -4.55 -18.82
CA GLY A 29 -12.36 -3.69 -18.88
C GLY A 29 -12.56 -2.45 -19.76
N GLN A 30 -13.80 -2.15 -20.17
CA GLN A 30 -14.08 -0.96 -20.98
C GLN A 30 -14.32 0.25 -20.08
N ARG A 31 -13.74 1.37 -20.48
CA ARG A 31 -13.92 2.65 -19.80
C ARG A 31 -15.34 3.17 -19.99
N ARG A 32 -16.02 3.51 -18.88
CA ARG A 32 -17.35 4.10 -18.86
C ARG A 32 -17.33 5.39 -18.04
N ALA A 33 -18.01 6.42 -18.53
CA ALA A 33 -18.23 7.62 -17.74
C ALA A 33 -19.02 7.29 -16.47
N HIS A 34 -18.61 7.85 -15.35
CA HIS A 34 -19.24 7.69 -14.04
C HIS A 34 -19.30 9.03 -13.32
N GLY A 35 -20.21 9.18 -12.36
CA GLY A 35 -20.24 10.36 -11.50
C GLY A 35 -18.89 10.54 -10.78
N GLY A 36 -18.41 11.78 -10.71
CA GLY A 36 -17.12 12.08 -10.09
C GLY A 36 -17.07 11.66 -8.61
N SER A 37 -15.95 11.07 -8.22
CA SER A 37 -15.65 10.77 -6.81
C SER A 37 -14.29 11.30 -6.43
N HIS A 38 -14.16 11.75 -5.17
CA HIS A 38 -12.90 12.18 -4.58
C HIS A 38 -12.73 11.48 -3.24
N THR A 39 -11.57 10.89 -3.04
CA THR A 39 -11.20 10.25 -1.77
C THR A 39 -9.87 10.81 -1.31
N TRP A 40 -9.80 11.16 -0.04
CA TRP A 40 -8.56 11.51 0.64
C TRP A 40 -8.28 10.45 1.67
N SER A 41 -7.09 9.94 1.70
CA SER A 41 -6.65 9.01 2.71
C SER A 41 -5.30 9.43 3.29
N GLY A 42 -5.05 9.02 4.51
CA GLY A 42 -3.82 9.23 5.20
C GLY A 42 -3.39 7.98 5.95
N MET A 43 -2.11 7.95 6.29
CA MET A 43 -1.57 6.85 7.06
C MET A 43 -0.36 7.34 7.85
N THR A 44 -0.42 7.19 9.17
CA THR A 44 0.73 7.39 10.03
C THR A 44 1.35 6.04 10.35
N LYS A 45 2.65 5.91 10.08
CA LYS A 45 3.41 4.69 10.25
C LYS A 45 4.59 4.96 11.19
N TYR A 46 4.70 4.17 12.25
CA TYR A 46 5.87 4.09 13.10
C TYR A 46 6.63 2.80 12.79
N VAL A 47 7.94 2.89 12.63
CA VAL A 47 8.80 1.76 12.34
C VAL A 47 9.97 1.74 13.32
N HIS A 48 10.16 0.63 14.00
CA HIS A 48 11.34 0.35 14.80
C HIS A 48 12.25 -0.62 14.05
N PHE A 49 13.45 -0.17 13.72
CA PHE A 49 14.48 -0.94 13.02
C PHE A 49 15.49 -1.53 14.00
N ARG A 50 15.85 -2.81 13.82
CA ARG A 50 16.79 -3.51 14.68
C ARG A 50 17.57 -4.59 13.95
N SER A 51 18.87 -4.68 14.25
CA SER A 51 19.74 -5.84 13.95
C SER A 51 20.13 -6.53 15.24
N PHE A 52 20.44 -7.82 15.18
CA PHE A 52 20.85 -8.62 16.32
C PHE A 52 22.22 -9.26 16.04
N ASP A 53 23.16 -9.14 16.97
CA ASP A 53 24.50 -9.73 16.86
C ASP A 53 24.45 -11.26 16.73
N ALA A 54 23.42 -11.89 17.28
CA ALA A 54 23.21 -13.33 17.18
C ALA A 54 22.81 -13.82 15.79
N ILE A 55 22.31 -12.92 14.91
CA ILE A 55 21.87 -13.22 13.54
C ILE A 55 22.48 -12.17 12.60
N PRO A 56 23.81 -12.25 12.33
CA PRO A 56 24.48 -11.27 11.51
C PRO A 56 23.92 -11.28 10.07
N HIS A 57 23.98 -10.12 9.43
CA HIS A 57 23.51 -9.89 8.05
C HIS A 57 22.00 -10.01 7.83
N VAL A 58 21.21 -10.24 8.89
CA VAL A 58 19.74 -10.17 8.85
C VAL A 58 19.28 -9.01 9.71
N SER A 59 18.39 -8.22 9.19
CA SER A 59 17.82 -7.07 9.90
C SER A 59 16.31 -7.13 9.92
N PHE A 60 15.73 -6.46 10.89
CA PHE A 60 14.31 -6.54 11.20
C PHE A 60 13.72 -5.14 11.33
N ALA A 61 12.43 -5.03 11.04
CA ALA A 61 11.60 -3.91 11.43
C ALA A 61 10.32 -4.42 12.09
N PHE A 62 9.80 -3.64 13.02
CA PHE A 62 8.45 -3.77 13.52
C PHE A 62 7.68 -2.49 13.20
N GLU A 63 6.49 -2.63 12.64
CA GLU A 63 5.69 -1.54 12.14
C GLU A 63 4.33 -1.46 12.84
N LEU A 64 3.93 -0.24 13.19
CA LEU A 64 2.59 0.12 13.64
C LEU A 64 2.05 1.18 12.70
N ILE A 65 0.92 0.91 12.08
CA ILE A 65 0.31 1.76 11.07
C ILE A 65 -1.13 2.07 11.48
N GLN A 66 -1.49 3.35 11.47
CA GLN A 66 -2.86 3.81 11.64
C GLN A 66 -3.31 4.49 10.35
N SER A 67 -4.34 3.97 9.72
CA SER A 67 -4.94 4.58 8.54
C SER A 67 -6.07 5.54 8.90
N GLU A 68 -6.36 6.47 7.98
CA GLU A 68 -7.48 7.40 8.05
C GLU A 68 -8.02 7.63 6.63
N ALA A 69 -9.29 7.92 6.47
CA ALA A 69 -9.88 8.21 5.18
C ALA A 69 -10.98 9.26 5.28
N TYR A 70 -11.12 10.03 4.21
CA TYR A 70 -12.22 10.94 3.97
C TYR A 70 -12.69 10.79 2.52
N THR A 71 -13.96 10.50 2.31
CA THR A 71 -14.55 10.29 0.98
C THR A 71 -15.64 11.29 0.73
N LEU A 72 -15.63 11.91 -0.46
CA LEU A 72 -16.69 12.72 -1.01
C LEU A 72 -17.17 12.08 -2.31
N ALA A 73 -18.38 11.57 -2.32
CA ALA A 73 -19.00 10.98 -3.50
C ALA A 73 -20.50 11.26 -3.51
N ASN A 74 -21.04 11.61 -4.69
CA ASN A 74 -22.48 11.84 -4.88
C ASN A 74 -23.10 12.84 -3.89
N GLY A 75 -22.36 13.89 -3.51
CA GLY A 75 -22.82 14.92 -2.56
C GLY A 75 -22.85 14.48 -1.09
N GLN A 76 -22.40 13.26 -0.80
CA GLN A 76 -22.25 12.76 0.57
C GLN A 76 -20.78 12.73 0.96
N ASN A 77 -20.50 13.00 2.23
CA ASN A 77 -19.17 12.92 2.79
C ASN A 77 -19.15 12.02 4.03
N TRP A 78 -18.08 11.27 4.18
CA TRP A 78 -17.81 10.51 5.40
C TRP A 78 -16.32 10.35 5.61
N GLY A 79 -15.92 10.37 6.88
CA GLY A 79 -14.52 10.24 7.26
C GLY A 79 -14.37 9.67 8.66
N GLY A 80 -13.18 9.16 8.96
CA GLY A 80 -12.82 8.58 10.24
C GLY A 80 -11.48 7.85 10.21
N LEU A 81 -11.09 7.33 11.37
CA LEU A 81 -9.97 6.42 11.46
C LEU A 81 -10.32 5.09 10.79
N GLY A 82 -9.41 4.60 10.00
CA GLY A 82 -9.45 3.28 9.40
C GLY A 82 -8.87 2.21 10.32
N THR A 83 -8.44 1.13 9.72
CA THR A 83 -7.87 -0.02 10.44
C THR A 83 -6.48 0.28 10.98
N THR A 84 -6.13 -0.35 12.10
CA THR A 84 -4.76 -0.40 12.61
C THR A 84 -4.08 -1.63 12.03
N ILE A 85 -2.85 -1.48 11.55
CA ILE A 85 -2.05 -2.55 10.94
C ILE A 85 -0.76 -2.67 11.73
N VAL A 86 -0.38 -3.90 12.07
CA VAL A 86 0.86 -4.18 12.81
C VAL A 86 1.58 -5.38 12.23
N GLY A 87 2.90 -5.38 12.24
CA GLY A 87 3.64 -6.55 11.83
C GLY A 87 5.14 -6.34 11.71
N PRO A 88 5.88 -7.44 11.55
CA PRO A 88 7.31 -7.45 11.33
C PRO A 88 7.66 -7.48 9.83
N ALA A 89 8.88 -7.02 9.56
CA ALA A 89 9.62 -7.27 8.34
C ALA A 89 11.02 -7.80 8.69
N ALA A 90 11.57 -8.63 7.81
CA ALA A 90 12.94 -9.11 7.91
C ALA A 90 13.59 -9.10 6.53
N TRP A 91 14.87 -8.75 6.45
CA TRP A 91 15.60 -8.72 5.19
C TRP A 91 17.08 -9.02 5.41
N PHE A 92 17.73 -9.39 4.33
CA PHE A 92 19.18 -9.60 4.25
C PHE A 92 19.71 -9.08 2.91
N LYS A 93 21.03 -8.93 2.81
CA LYS A 93 21.71 -8.55 1.56
C LYS A 93 22.46 -9.76 0.99
N PRO A 94 21.95 -10.43 -0.07
CA PRO A 94 22.65 -11.51 -0.76
C PRO A 94 24.01 -11.05 -1.32
N ASN A 95 24.12 -9.79 -1.66
CA ASN A 95 25.33 -9.10 -2.08
C ASN A 95 25.22 -7.59 -1.80
N LYS A 96 26.27 -6.83 -2.09
CA LYS A 96 26.33 -5.38 -1.82
C LYS A 96 25.32 -4.53 -2.60
N HIS A 97 24.69 -5.09 -3.63
CA HIS A 97 23.75 -4.38 -4.51
C HIS A 97 22.31 -4.82 -4.33
N SER A 98 22.06 -5.92 -3.64
CA SER A 98 20.72 -6.50 -3.54
C SER A 98 20.27 -6.58 -2.10
N THR A 99 19.00 -6.28 -1.88
CA THR A 99 18.28 -6.60 -0.65
C THR A 99 17.12 -7.53 -1.00
N LEU A 100 16.90 -8.54 -0.18
CA LEU A 100 15.75 -9.44 -0.28
C LEU A 100 15.17 -9.62 1.12
N GLY A 101 13.85 -9.52 1.23
CA GLY A 101 13.17 -9.65 2.51
C GLY A 101 11.74 -10.12 2.38
N ILE A 102 11.14 -10.30 3.53
CA ILE A 102 9.72 -10.62 3.68
C ILE A 102 9.11 -9.68 4.72
N GLN A 103 7.84 -9.38 4.55
CA GLN A 103 7.05 -8.68 5.56
C GLN A 103 5.70 -9.34 5.71
N THR A 104 5.14 -9.29 6.91
CA THR A 104 3.80 -9.77 7.19
C THR A 104 3.14 -8.85 8.21
N PHE A 105 1.94 -8.41 7.89
CA PHE A 105 1.18 -7.49 8.72
C PHE A 105 -0.20 -8.06 8.99
N MET A 106 -0.72 -7.79 10.18
CA MET A 106 -2.09 -8.07 10.57
C MET A 106 -2.87 -6.75 10.60
N GLU A 107 -3.88 -6.66 9.76
CA GLU A 107 -4.87 -5.61 9.79
C GLU A 107 -5.96 -5.99 10.77
N THR A 108 -6.25 -5.10 11.73
CA THR A 108 -7.23 -5.34 12.79
C THR A 108 -8.60 -4.80 12.41
N PRO A 109 -9.71 -5.36 12.90
CA PRO A 109 -11.06 -4.84 12.63
C PRO A 109 -11.35 -3.56 13.46
N SER A 110 -10.34 -2.71 13.65
CA SER A 110 -10.46 -1.42 14.31
C SER A 110 -10.84 -0.36 13.29
N GLY A 111 -11.55 0.62 13.71
CA GLY A 111 -11.93 1.74 12.88
C GLY A 111 -13.18 2.38 13.44
N THR A 112 -13.39 3.65 13.11
CA THR A 112 -14.45 4.44 13.75
C THR A 112 -15.77 4.38 13.00
N ARG A 113 -15.78 3.95 11.74
CA ARG A 113 -16.99 3.90 10.90
C ARG A 113 -16.89 2.82 9.83
N ASP A 114 -18.01 2.23 9.44
CA ASP A 114 -18.13 1.23 8.37
C ASP A 114 -17.60 1.72 7.01
N ALA A 115 -17.66 3.03 6.76
CA ALA A 115 -17.19 3.62 5.51
C ALA A 115 -15.66 3.76 5.43
N THR A 116 -14.96 3.70 6.56
CA THR A 116 -13.49 3.90 6.64
C THR A 116 -12.74 2.68 7.17
N ALA A 117 -13.45 1.65 7.59
CA ALA A 117 -12.86 0.43 8.15
C ALA A 117 -13.49 -0.83 7.58
N MET A 118 -12.69 -1.84 7.40
CA MET A 118 -13.13 -3.11 6.81
C MET A 118 -13.92 -3.99 7.79
N HIS A 119 -13.70 -3.82 9.11
CA HIS A 119 -14.33 -4.61 10.19
C HIS A 119 -14.12 -6.12 10.10
N TYR A 120 -13.00 -6.55 9.51
CA TYR A 120 -12.53 -7.92 9.52
C TYR A 120 -11.01 -7.96 9.69
N TRP A 121 -10.47 -9.11 10.03
CA TRP A 121 -9.04 -9.33 10.08
C TRP A 121 -8.50 -9.58 8.67
N ALA A 122 -7.34 -9.02 8.35
CA ALA A 122 -6.63 -9.36 7.14
C ALA A 122 -5.14 -9.56 7.43
N ASN A 123 -4.54 -10.50 6.73
CA ASN A 123 -3.10 -10.68 6.70
C ASN A 123 -2.57 -10.15 5.36
N LEU A 124 -1.60 -9.23 5.47
CA LEU A 124 -0.89 -8.66 4.32
C LEU A 124 0.54 -9.20 4.38
N SER A 125 0.91 -10.03 3.43
CA SER A 125 2.27 -10.59 3.37
C SER A 125 2.89 -10.32 2.01
N SER A 126 4.17 -9.95 1.99
CA SER A 126 4.89 -9.74 0.73
C SER A 126 6.37 -10.09 0.83
N ILE A 127 6.93 -10.37 -0.34
CA ILE A 127 8.37 -10.41 -0.58
C ILE A 127 8.77 -9.01 -1.01
N ILE A 128 9.79 -8.46 -0.38
CA ILE A 128 10.37 -7.15 -0.70
C ILE A 128 11.74 -7.36 -1.33
N PHE A 129 12.07 -6.55 -2.31
CA PHE A 129 13.37 -6.59 -2.97
C PHE A 129 13.83 -5.20 -3.36
N ASP A 130 15.16 -5.03 -3.45
CA ASP A 130 15.82 -3.83 -3.91
C ASP A 130 17.12 -4.23 -4.61
N TYR A 131 17.36 -3.65 -5.78
CA TYR A 131 18.60 -3.80 -6.51
C TYR A 131 19.18 -2.44 -6.87
N GLU A 132 20.42 -2.19 -6.45
CA GLU A 132 21.10 -0.93 -6.62
C GLU A 132 22.25 -1.00 -7.62
N TRP A 133 22.24 -0.09 -8.59
CA TRP A 133 23.38 0.26 -9.41
C TRP A 133 23.97 1.60 -8.94
N LYS A 134 25.06 2.00 -9.54
CA LYS A 134 25.72 3.27 -9.21
C LYS A 134 24.77 4.48 -9.24
N HIS A 135 23.90 4.55 -10.25
CA HIS A 135 23.00 5.68 -10.50
C HIS A 135 21.52 5.31 -10.54
N PHE A 136 21.18 4.06 -10.44
CA PHE A 136 19.82 3.57 -10.54
C PHE A 136 19.50 2.61 -9.41
N SER A 137 18.24 2.52 -9.05
CA SER A 137 17.73 1.44 -8.22
C SER A 137 16.44 0.90 -8.81
N PHE A 138 16.20 -0.38 -8.56
CA PHE A 138 14.96 -1.06 -8.88
C PHE A 138 14.49 -1.78 -7.62
N ASP A 139 13.38 -1.35 -7.08
CA ASP A 139 12.83 -1.89 -5.85
C ASP A 139 11.33 -2.15 -5.98
N GLY A 140 10.80 -2.97 -5.09
CA GLY A 140 9.40 -3.27 -5.06
C GLY A 140 9.01 -4.36 -4.08
N ASP A 141 7.74 -4.73 -4.17
CA ASP A 141 7.19 -5.85 -3.44
C ASP A 141 6.18 -6.64 -4.28
N LEU A 142 6.06 -7.92 -3.93
CA LEU A 142 5.08 -8.86 -4.46
C LEU A 142 4.32 -9.43 -3.26
N GLY A 143 3.03 -9.19 -3.18
CA GLY A 143 2.29 -9.52 -1.98
C GLY A 143 0.90 -10.07 -2.21
N SER A 144 0.32 -10.48 -1.11
CA SER A 144 -1.07 -10.93 -1.03
C SER A 144 -1.75 -10.41 0.22
N VAL A 145 -3.06 -10.23 0.11
CA VAL A 145 -3.95 -9.97 1.25
C VAL A 145 -4.95 -11.10 1.34
N VAL A 146 -5.01 -11.73 2.52
CA VAL A 146 -5.98 -12.77 2.85
C VAL A 146 -6.83 -12.27 4.01
N SER A 147 -8.13 -12.20 3.81
CA SER A 147 -9.06 -11.62 4.78
C SER A 147 -9.96 -12.67 5.41
N SER A 148 -10.30 -12.46 6.68
CA SER A 148 -11.33 -13.25 7.34
C SER A 148 -12.71 -12.90 6.79
N THR A 149 -13.69 -13.73 7.11
CA THR A 149 -15.08 -13.43 6.82
C THR A 149 -15.53 -12.14 7.52
N LYS A 150 -16.20 -11.27 6.78
CA LYS A 150 -16.87 -10.09 7.31
C LYS A 150 -18.28 -10.45 7.77
N HIS A 151 -18.57 -10.18 9.03
CA HIS A 151 -19.92 -10.27 9.58
C HIS A 151 -20.52 -8.87 9.63
N ARG A 152 -21.57 -8.62 8.88
CA ARG A 152 -22.33 -7.38 8.97
C ARG A 152 -23.49 -7.61 9.94
N ASN A 153 -23.70 -6.69 10.88
CA ASN A 153 -24.71 -6.80 11.94
C ASN A 153 -26.05 -7.38 11.44
N GLY A 154 -26.28 -8.65 11.75
CA GLY A 154 -27.58 -9.32 11.68
C GLY A 154 -28.01 -9.92 10.35
N GLU A 155 -27.37 -9.64 9.20
CA GLU A 155 -27.99 -10.01 7.92
C GLU A 155 -27.13 -10.83 6.97
N HIS A 156 -25.90 -10.44 6.70
CA HIS A 156 -25.09 -11.12 5.69
C HIS A 156 -23.62 -11.29 6.14
N SER A 157 -23.11 -12.45 5.84
CA SER A 157 -21.70 -12.79 6.04
C SER A 157 -21.02 -12.91 4.68
N TYR A 158 -19.92 -12.16 4.49
CA TYR A 158 -19.17 -12.15 3.24
C TYR A 158 -17.73 -12.61 3.45
N SER A 159 -17.24 -13.46 2.54
CA SER A 159 -15.83 -13.80 2.45
C SER A 159 -15.20 -13.01 1.29
N PRO A 160 -14.35 -12.01 1.57
CA PRO A 160 -13.62 -11.30 0.52
C PRO A 160 -12.70 -12.23 -0.25
N GLY A 161 -12.53 -11.99 -1.54
CA GLY A 161 -11.54 -12.70 -2.33
C GLY A 161 -10.12 -12.29 -1.93
N ASN A 162 -9.16 -13.20 -2.13
CA ASN A 162 -7.76 -12.88 -1.93
C ASN A 162 -7.30 -11.80 -2.90
N VAL A 163 -6.43 -10.92 -2.44
CA VAL A 163 -5.80 -9.90 -3.27
C VAL A 163 -4.36 -10.29 -3.51
N PHE A 164 -3.92 -10.18 -4.76
CA PHE A 164 -2.51 -10.23 -5.15
C PHE A 164 -2.10 -8.88 -5.71
N TYR A 165 -0.93 -8.40 -5.33
CA TYR A 165 -0.43 -7.11 -5.78
C TYR A 165 1.07 -7.09 -6.00
N THR A 166 1.51 -6.15 -6.80
CA THR A 166 2.92 -5.78 -6.94
C THR A 166 3.04 -4.28 -7.07
N ASN A 167 4.04 -3.72 -6.41
CA ASN A 167 4.44 -2.34 -6.55
C ASN A 167 5.91 -2.33 -6.97
N LEU A 168 6.19 -1.72 -8.10
CA LEU A 168 7.53 -1.63 -8.66
C LEU A 168 7.95 -0.18 -8.80
N ARG A 169 9.21 0.10 -8.52
CA ARG A 169 9.78 1.43 -8.67
C ARG A 169 11.15 1.33 -9.33
N PHE A 170 11.36 2.16 -10.35
CA PHE A 170 12.65 2.38 -10.99
C PHE A 170 13.09 3.81 -10.76
N SER A 171 14.18 4.01 -10.05
CA SER A 171 14.67 5.31 -9.60
C SER A 171 16.01 5.65 -10.23
N TRP A 172 16.24 6.96 -10.45
CA TRP A 172 17.50 7.52 -10.85
C TRP A 172 18.08 8.41 -9.75
N LYS A 173 19.24 8.02 -9.20
CA LYS A 173 19.98 8.80 -8.20
C LYS A 173 20.66 10.00 -8.87
N ALA A 174 19.86 11.01 -9.26
CA ALA A 174 20.34 12.17 -10.02
C ALA A 174 21.33 13.01 -9.21
N THR A 175 21.05 13.19 -7.91
CA THR A 175 21.97 13.82 -6.94
C THR A 175 21.87 13.12 -5.60
N SER A 176 22.69 13.49 -4.62
CA SER A 176 22.57 13.01 -3.24
C SER A 176 21.29 13.43 -2.51
N ARG A 177 20.50 14.33 -3.11
CA ARG A 177 19.28 14.90 -2.51
C ARG A 177 18.04 14.78 -3.36
N PHE A 178 18.18 14.31 -4.60
CA PHE A 178 17.07 14.23 -5.55
C PHE A 178 17.11 12.95 -6.35
N GLU A 179 16.05 12.17 -6.26
CA GLU A 179 15.90 10.86 -6.88
C GLU A 179 14.52 10.76 -7.54
N PRO A 180 14.38 11.13 -8.83
CA PRO A 180 13.16 10.90 -9.59
C PRO A 180 12.97 9.41 -9.90
N PHE A 181 11.69 8.99 -10.04
CA PHE A 181 11.36 7.59 -10.31
C PHE A 181 10.09 7.43 -11.15
N PHE A 182 10.02 6.27 -11.79
CA PHE A 182 8.79 5.69 -12.33
C PHE A 182 8.29 4.59 -11.41
N SER A 183 6.96 4.39 -11.40
CA SER A 183 6.34 3.31 -10.66
C SER A 183 5.29 2.60 -11.49
N LEU A 184 5.13 1.30 -11.22
CA LEU A 184 4.05 0.47 -11.72
C LEU A 184 3.42 -0.21 -10.51
N ASP A 185 2.10 -0.06 -10.37
CA ASP A 185 1.31 -0.76 -9.38
C ASP A 185 0.32 -1.66 -10.12
N TRP A 186 0.24 -2.90 -9.70
CA TRP A 186 -0.72 -3.87 -10.21
C TRP A 186 -1.40 -4.57 -9.05
N GLN A 187 -2.71 -4.74 -9.17
CA GLN A 187 -3.52 -5.44 -8.19
C GLN A 187 -4.57 -6.30 -8.88
N ASN A 188 -4.82 -7.48 -8.32
CA ASN A 188 -5.92 -8.35 -8.71
C ASN A 188 -6.63 -8.89 -7.47
N SER A 189 -7.92 -8.60 -7.32
CA SER A 189 -8.77 -9.09 -6.26
C SER A 189 -9.67 -10.19 -6.77
N GLY A 190 -9.72 -11.31 -6.06
CA GLY A 190 -10.70 -12.37 -6.27
C GLY A 190 -12.13 -11.90 -6.01
N GLY A 191 -13.09 -12.69 -6.46
CA GLY A 191 -14.51 -12.42 -6.20
C GLY A 191 -14.87 -12.57 -4.72
N MET A 192 -15.91 -11.88 -4.30
CA MET A 192 -16.50 -11.98 -2.97
C MET A 192 -17.56 -13.09 -2.96
N HIS A 193 -17.58 -13.90 -1.91
CA HIS A 193 -18.59 -14.92 -1.69
C HIS A 193 -19.54 -14.48 -0.57
N ASP A 194 -20.84 -14.48 -0.85
CA ASP A 194 -21.89 -14.30 0.15
C ASP A 194 -22.18 -15.65 0.82
N ASN A 195 -21.76 -15.81 2.05
CA ASN A 195 -21.92 -17.06 2.81
C ASN A 195 -23.37 -17.30 3.25
N THR A 196 -24.21 -16.26 3.27
CA THR A 196 -25.61 -16.36 3.68
C THR A 196 -26.45 -16.97 2.55
N SER A 197 -26.27 -16.48 1.33
CA SER A 197 -26.94 -17.02 0.14
C SER A 197 -26.17 -18.18 -0.52
N ASN A 198 -24.93 -18.41 -0.12
CA ASN A 198 -23.99 -19.36 -0.73
C ASN A 198 -23.73 -19.08 -2.23
N LEU A 199 -23.67 -17.80 -2.60
CA LEU A 199 -23.47 -17.36 -3.97
C LEU A 199 -22.26 -16.43 -4.10
N TRP A 200 -21.62 -16.47 -5.27
CA TRP A 200 -20.64 -15.46 -5.63
C TRP A 200 -21.31 -14.13 -5.95
N VAL A 201 -20.81 -13.06 -5.36
CA VAL A 201 -21.28 -11.69 -5.67
C VAL A 201 -20.84 -11.33 -7.08
N ALA A 202 -21.79 -11.02 -7.94
CA ALA A 202 -21.52 -10.68 -9.33
C ALA A 202 -20.60 -9.44 -9.44
N ASN A 203 -19.65 -9.47 -10.37
CA ASN A 203 -18.71 -8.37 -10.64
C ASN A 203 -17.89 -7.88 -9.43
N SER A 204 -17.73 -8.71 -8.39
CA SER A 204 -16.97 -8.38 -7.19
C SER A 204 -15.46 -8.61 -7.33
N SER A 205 -15.01 -9.36 -8.33
CA SER A 205 -13.57 -9.45 -8.65
C SER A 205 -13.12 -8.19 -9.37
N SER A 206 -11.90 -7.74 -9.09
CA SER A 206 -11.37 -6.54 -9.69
C SER A 206 -9.90 -6.68 -10.09
N ARG A 207 -9.46 -5.87 -11.05
CA ARG A 207 -8.06 -5.75 -11.44
C ARG A 207 -7.75 -4.31 -11.79
N GLU A 208 -6.55 -3.86 -11.45
CA GLU A 208 -6.05 -2.54 -11.82
C GLU A 208 -4.56 -2.61 -12.13
N THR A 209 -4.16 -1.82 -13.12
CA THR A 209 -2.77 -1.47 -13.41
C THR A 209 -2.66 0.05 -13.43
N ALA A 210 -1.76 0.61 -12.64
CA ALA A 210 -1.51 2.03 -12.61
C ALA A 210 -0.02 2.31 -12.85
N LEU A 211 0.25 3.40 -13.59
CA LEU A 211 1.59 3.92 -13.83
C LEU A 211 1.75 5.25 -13.11
N GLY A 212 2.92 5.47 -12.55
CA GLY A 212 3.19 6.69 -11.81
C GLY A 212 4.57 7.27 -12.05
N VAL A 213 4.70 8.54 -11.69
CA VAL A 213 5.96 9.28 -11.67
C VAL A 213 6.07 10.02 -10.34
N GLY A 214 7.26 10.13 -9.83
CA GLY A 214 7.49 10.83 -8.57
C GLY A 214 8.95 11.18 -8.39
N ALA A 215 9.26 11.78 -7.25
CA ALA A 215 10.63 12.08 -6.89
C ALA A 215 10.81 12.03 -5.37
N MET A 216 11.93 11.52 -4.91
CA MET A 216 12.34 11.58 -3.52
C MET A 216 13.29 12.76 -3.31
N PHE A 217 12.97 13.61 -2.34
CA PHE A 217 13.76 14.74 -1.91
C PHE A 217 14.30 14.48 -0.51
N TYR A 218 15.61 14.41 -0.34
CA TYR A 218 16.29 14.34 0.95
C TYR A 218 16.55 15.74 1.47
N ILE A 219 15.60 16.27 2.27
CA ILE A 219 15.66 17.63 2.85
C ILE A 219 16.84 17.73 3.81
N THR A 220 16.99 16.71 4.66
CA THR A 220 18.14 16.53 5.55
C THR A 220 18.55 15.06 5.54
N LYS A 221 19.59 14.68 6.31
CA LYS A 221 19.95 13.27 6.52
C LYS A 221 18.86 12.45 7.24
N ARG A 222 17.90 13.14 7.87
CA ARG A 222 16.84 12.50 8.68
C ARG A 222 15.43 12.73 8.15
N LEU A 223 15.27 13.68 7.23
CA LEU A 223 13.95 14.08 6.71
C LEU A 223 13.92 13.94 5.20
N SER A 224 12.95 13.19 4.68
CA SER A 224 12.66 13.10 3.26
C SER A 224 11.21 13.42 2.95
N PHE A 225 10.98 13.92 1.72
CA PHE A 225 9.67 14.18 1.15
C PHE A 225 9.57 13.53 -0.22
N THR A 226 8.47 12.82 -0.50
CA THR A 226 8.27 12.09 -1.75
C THR A 226 6.87 12.36 -2.29
N PRO A 227 6.69 13.30 -3.22
CA PRO A 227 5.48 13.42 -4.02
C PRO A 227 5.48 12.38 -5.15
N ARG A 228 4.29 11.88 -5.49
CA ARG A 228 4.06 10.97 -6.60
C ARG A 228 2.69 11.24 -7.22
N TYR A 229 2.59 11.19 -8.54
CA TYR A 229 1.35 11.09 -9.28
C TYR A 229 1.24 9.69 -9.89
N SER A 230 0.04 9.12 -9.92
CA SER A 230 -0.25 7.83 -10.54
C SER A 230 -1.59 7.89 -11.28
N HIS A 231 -1.71 7.13 -12.37
CA HIS A 231 -2.91 7.04 -13.19
C HIS A 231 -3.21 5.58 -13.51
N SER A 232 -4.47 5.18 -13.36
CA SER A 232 -4.96 3.86 -13.77
C SER A 232 -4.99 3.75 -15.29
N VAL A 233 -4.17 2.86 -15.86
CA VAL A 233 -4.05 2.68 -17.32
C VAL A 233 -4.85 1.49 -17.84
N GLU A 234 -5.17 0.54 -16.96
CA GLU A 234 -6.00 -0.63 -17.24
C GLU A 234 -6.75 -1.02 -15.96
N GLY A 235 -7.99 -1.48 -16.13
CA GLY A 235 -8.79 -1.92 -15.00
C GLY A 235 -9.95 -2.85 -15.38
N ARG A 236 -10.54 -3.47 -14.36
CA ARG A 236 -11.80 -4.19 -14.43
C ARG A 236 -12.52 -4.06 -13.09
N ASN A 237 -13.77 -3.62 -13.11
CA ASN A 237 -14.60 -3.35 -11.94
C ASN A 237 -13.90 -2.40 -10.92
N VAL A 238 -13.19 -1.40 -11.42
CA VAL A 238 -12.50 -0.38 -10.60
C VAL A 238 -12.71 1.01 -11.19
N PRO A 239 -12.65 2.07 -10.36
CA PRO A 239 -12.55 3.43 -10.85
C PRO A 239 -11.28 3.63 -11.68
N GLU A 240 -11.35 4.46 -12.74
CA GLU A 240 -10.16 4.99 -13.39
C GLU A 240 -9.67 6.17 -12.54
N THR A 241 -8.60 5.96 -11.82
CA THR A 241 -8.15 6.86 -10.77
C THR A 241 -6.95 7.71 -11.22
N ASN A 242 -7.02 9.00 -10.91
CA ASN A 242 -5.86 9.89 -10.84
C ASN A 242 -5.52 10.06 -9.36
N ALA A 243 -4.34 9.62 -8.96
CA ALA A 243 -3.91 9.59 -7.58
C ALA A 243 -2.69 10.49 -7.35
N TYR A 244 -2.75 11.29 -6.30
CA TYR A 244 -1.69 12.21 -5.86
C TYR A 244 -1.24 11.77 -4.48
N TYR A 245 -0.03 11.24 -4.40
CA TYR A 245 0.56 10.75 -3.15
C TYR A 245 1.61 11.70 -2.63
N MET A 246 1.71 11.78 -1.33
CA MET A 246 2.85 12.38 -0.64
C MET A 246 3.29 11.49 0.52
N LYS A 247 4.59 11.40 0.72
CA LYS A 247 5.19 10.73 1.86
C LYS A 247 6.20 11.67 2.52
N ILE A 248 6.11 11.82 3.82
CA ILE A 248 7.12 12.49 4.66
C ILE A 248 7.67 11.44 5.61
N ALA A 249 8.98 11.25 5.65
CA ALA A 249 9.62 10.32 6.56
C ALA A 249 10.67 11.04 7.42
N TYR A 250 10.63 10.79 8.73
CA TYR A 250 11.56 11.35 9.70
C TYR A 250 12.21 10.24 10.53
N LEU A 251 13.54 10.23 10.55
CA LEU A 251 14.39 9.28 11.26
C LEU A 251 14.92 9.89 12.55
N PHE A 252 14.84 9.17 13.69
CA PHE A 252 15.30 9.61 15.01
C PHE A 252 15.83 8.47 15.88
#